data_e13e7ffca9abb9dd32a8f36c90620561
#
_entry.id   e13e7ffca9abb9dd32a8f36c90620561
#
_cell.length_a   1.000
_cell.length_b   1.000
_cell.length_c   1.000
_cell.angle_alpha   90.00
_cell.angle_beta   90.00
_cell.angle_gamma   90.00
#
_symmetry.space_group_name_H-M   'P 1'
#
loop_
_entity.id
_entity.type
_entity.pdbx_description
1 polymer ?
#
loop_
_entity_poly.entity_id
_entity_poly.type
_entity_poly.pdbx_seq_one_letter_code
_entity_poly.pdbx_strand_id
1 'polypeptide(L)'
;MSSRKKIMITLIIILLLLTAGVYGYGVYYFTEHFLPGSMVNGFNCSYMTVSQSEELLTQKVGAYVLTIDTRNNGQESITAKQAGLSYDSDGSVDKLIRNQDRFTWFLAFNQHRNYEVSSSIKYDEQKTEVAISELKCMQQENMTCLLYTSPSPRD
;
A
#
# COMPACT_ATOMS: atom_id res chain seq x y z
N MET A 1 -57.63 0.64 -9.86
CA MET A 1 -56.24 0.95 -10.26
C MET A 1 -55.95 0.17 -11.53
N SER A 2 -55.57 0.86 -12.62
CA SER A 2 -55.34 0.21 -13.94
C SER A 2 -54.23 -0.84 -13.85
N SER A 3 -54.39 -1.98 -14.55
CA SER A 3 -53.37 -3.07 -14.57
C SER A 3 -51.97 -2.56 -14.87
N ARG A 4 -51.83 -1.56 -15.74
CA ARG A 4 -50.52 -0.92 -16.03
C ARG A 4 -49.89 -0.26 -14.80
N LYS A 5 -50.67 0.38 -13.93
CA LYS A 5 -50.17 0.97 -12.68
C LYS A 5 -49.69 -0.09 -11.69
N LYS A 6 -50.37 -1.24 -11.61
CA LYS A 6 -49.94 -2.37 -10.76
C LYS A 6 -48.63 -2.95 -11.24
N ILE A 7 -48.50 -3.17 -12.55
CA ILE A 7 -47.23 -3.70 -13.15
C ILE A 7 -46.09 -2.72 -12.88
N MET A 8 -46.28 -1.43 -13.09
CA MET A 8 -45.24 -0.42 -12.87
C MET A 8 -44.79 -0.37 -11.39
N ILE A 9 -45.74 -0.44 -10.45
CA ILE A 9 -45.44 -0.48 -9.03
C ILE A 9 -44.64 -1.74 -8.68
N THR A 10 -45.02 -2.90 -9.22
CA THR A 10 -44.32 -4.15 -8.99
C THR A 10 -42.86 -4.11 -9.52
N LEU A 11 -42.66 -3.53 -10.72
CA LEU A 11 -41.33 -3.35 -11.27
C LEU A 11 -40.45 -2.43 -10.41
N ILE A 12 -41.00 -1.34 -9.89
CA ILE A 12 -40.29 -0.42 -9.00
C ILE A 12 -39.90 -1.14 -7.70
N ILE A 13 -40.82 -1.94 -7.12
CA ILE A 13 -40.51 -2.71 -5.91
C ILE A 13 -39.38 -3.71 -6.16
N ILE A 14 -39.44 -4.43 -7.28
CA ILE A 14 -38.38 -5.38 -7.64
C ILE A 14 -37.03 -4.65 -7.81
N LEU A 15 -37.02 -3.50 -8.48
CA LEU A 15 -35.82 -2.70 -8.65
C LEU A 15 -35.25 -2.22 -7.32
N LEU A 16 -36.10 -1.76 -6.40
CA LEU A 16 -35.67 -1.36 -5.05
C LEU A 16 -35.09 -2.52 -4.25
N LEU A 17 -35.68 -3.70 -4.34
CA LEU A 17 -35.16 -4.89 -3.67
C LEU A 17 -33.81 -5.33 -4.24
N LEU A 18 -33.64 -5.26 -5.56
CA LEU A 18 -32.36 -5.56 -6.22
C LEU A 18 -31.27 -4.56 -5.80
N THR A 19 -31.58 -3.26 -5.80
CA THR A 19 -30.59 -2.24 -5.38
C THR A 19 -30.23 -2.38 -3.92
N ALA A 20 -31.20 -2.67 -3.04
CA ALA A 20 -30.94 -2.93 -1.61
C ALA A 20 -30.07 -4.19 -1.42
N GLY A 21 -30.31 -5.24 -2.21
CA GLY A 21 -29.50 -6.47 -2.19
C GLY A 21 -28.06 -6.22 -2.60
N VAL A 22 -27.84 -5.51 -3.71
CA VAL A 22 -26.49 -5.15 -4.18
C VAL A 22 -25.77 -4.27 -3.18
N TYR A 23 -26.46 -3.28 -2.62
CA TYR A 23 -25.89 -2.40 -1.61
C TYR A 23 -25.47 -3.18 -0.35
N GLY A 24 -26.36 -4.03 0.17
CA GLY A 24 -26.08 -4.86 1.35
C GLY A 24 -24.92 -5.84 1.13
N TYR A 25 -24.85 -6.45 -0.07
CA TYR A 25 -23.73 -7.30 -0.44
C TYR A 25 -22.41 -6.52 -0.45
N GLY A 26 -22.39 -5.32 -1.00
CA GLY A 26 -21.20 -4.46 -1.01
C GLY A 26 -20.74 -4.10 0.40
N VAL A 27 -21.67 -3.71 1.29
CA VAL A 27 -21.34 -3.44 2.71
C VAL A 27 -20.74 -4.67 3.39
N TYR A 28 -21.30 -5.86 3.14
CA TYR A 28 -20.78 -7.11 3.67
C TYR A 28 -19.39 -7.45 3.12
N TYR A 29 -19.20 -7.36 1.79
CA TYR A 29 -17.92 -7.64 1.12
C TYR A 29 -16.79 -6.76 1.65
N PHE A 30 -17.01 -5.46 1.77
CA PHE A 30 -16.02 -4.51 2.27
C PHE A 30 -15.86 -4.52 3.80
N THR A 31 -16.44 -5.48 4.50
CA THR A 31 -16.12 -5.75 5.91
C THR A 31 -14.72 -6.37 6.06
N GLU A 32 -14.31 -7.18 5.09
CA GLU A 32 -13.05 -7.92 5.10
C GLU A 32 -12.09 -7.53 3.96
N HIS A 33 -12.52 -6.65 3.06
CA HIS A 33 -11.76 -6.22 1.89
C HIS A 33 -11.56 -4.71 1.90
N PHE A 34 -10.43 -4.28 1.38
CA PHE A 34 -10.16 -2.87 1.15
C PHE A 34 -11.12 -2.28 0.11
N LEU A 35 -11.53 -1.04 0.35
CA LEU A 35 -12.31 -0.26 -0.60
C LEU A 35 -11.53 -0.01 -1.91
N PRO A 36 -12.24 0.20 -3.05
CA PRO A 36 -11.62 0.63 -4.29
C PRO A 36 -10.74 1.88 -4.10
N GLY A 37 -9.61 1.94 -4.78
CA GLY A 37 -8.67 3.06 -4.70
C GLY A 37 -7.84 3.12 -3.42
N SER A 38 -7.81 2.04 -2.61
CA SER A 38 -6.97 1.95 -1.42
C SER A 38 -5.55 1.58 -1.78
N MET A 39 -4.60 2.39 -1.35
CA MET A 39 -3.16 2.14 -1.48
C MET A 39 -2.54 2.09 -0.08
N VAL A 40 -1.67 1.13 0.16
CA VAL A 40 -0.91 0.99 1.42
C VAL A 40 0.57 1.06 1.07
N ASN A 41 1.29 2.00 1.66
CA ASN A 41 2.70 2.28 1.36
C ASN A 41 2.99 2.42 -0.15
N GLY A 42 2.05 3.02 -0.90
CA GLY A 42 2.16 3.20 -2.35
C GLY A 42 1.78 1.97 -3.19
N PHE A 43 1.40 0.84 -2.56
CA PHE A 43 0.96 -0.36 -3.28
C PHE A 43 -0.56 -0.47 -3.30
N ASN A 44 -1.10 -0.86 -4.46
CA ASN A 44 -2.54 -0.99 -4.64
C ASN A 44 -3.05 -2.24 -3.90
N CYS A 45 -3.84 -2.01 -2.85
CA CYS A 45 -4.50 -3.04 -2.05
C CYS A 45 -6.02 -3.08 -2.27
N SER A 46 -6.54 -2.41 -3.31
CA SER A 46 -7.98 -2.41 -3.62
C SER A 46 -8.54 -3.82 -3.72
N TYR A 47 -9.67 -4.07 -3.07
CA TYR A 47 -10.37 -5.37 -3.03
C TYR A 47 -9.60 -6.51 -2.34
N MET A 48 -8.42 -6.25 -1.78
CA MET A 48 -7.64 -7.26 -1.08
C MET A 48 -8.12 -7.42 0.35
N THR A 49 -7.98 -8.64 0.88
CA THR A 49 -8.12 -8.90 2.31
C THR A 49 -6.87 -8.45 3.07
N VAL A 50 -6.91 -8.46 4.40
CA VAL A 50 -5.74 -8.22 5.26
C VAL A 50 -4.58 -9.11 4.85
N SER A 51 -4.82 -10.43 4.79
CA SER A 51 -3.76 -11.42 4.47
C SER A 51 -3.13 -11.20 3.09
N GLN A 52 -3.94 -10.92 2.07
CA GLN A 52 -3.44 -10.63 0.71
C GLN A 52 -2.62 -9.36 0.68
N SER A 53 -3.04 -8.33 1.41
CA SER A 53 -2.31 -7.06 1.48
C SER A 53 -0.98 -7.22 2.21
N GLU A 54 -0.95 -7.97 3.31
CA GLU A 54 0.27 -8.26 4.06
C GLU A 54 1.25 -9.13 3.27
N GLU A 55 0.75 -10.10 2.51
CA GLU A 55 1.57 -10.90 1.59
C GLU A 55 2.18 -10.04 0.49
N LEU A 56 1.38 -9.16 -0.12
CA LEU A 56 1.88 -8.20 -1.11
C LEU A 56 2.97 -7.29 -0.52
N LEU A 57 2.74 -6.73 0.67
CA LEU A 57 3.71 -5.87 1.35
C LEU A 57 5.00 -6.65 1.68
N THR A 58 4.89 -7.88 2.17
CA THR A 58 6.03 -8.75 2.45
C THR A 58 6.86 -9.00 1.21
N GLN A 59 6.21 -9.32 0.09
CA GLN A 59 6.90 -9.53 -1.19
C GLN A 59 7.57 -8.26 -1.69
N LYS A 60 6.90 -7.11 -1.61
CA LYS A 60 7.44 -5.83 -2.08
C LYS A 60 8.58 -5.32 -1.22
N VAL A 61 8.47 -5.45 0.10
CA VAL A 61 9.55 -5.10 1.02
C VAL A 61 10.75 -6.03 0.81
N GLY A 62 10.53 -7.33 0.66
CA GLY A 62 11.59 -8.31 0.43
C GLY A 62 12.29 -8.16 -0.94
N ALA A 63 11.59 -7.64 -1.93
CA ALA A 63 12.13 -7.37 -3.27
C ALA A 63 12.71 -5.95 -3.41
N TYR A 64 12.69 -5.14 -2.36
CA TYR A 64 13.20 -3.78 -2.40
C TYR A 64 14.72 -3.74 -2.65
N VAL A 65 15.15 -2.87 -3.54
CA VAL A 65 16.55 -2.61 -3.85
C VAL A 65 16.78 -1.11 -3.77
N LEU A 66 17.64 -0.69 -2.87
CA LEU A 66 18.14 0.68 -2.80
C LEU A 66 19.26 0.82 -3.82
N THR A 67 19.06 1.68 -4.81
CA THR A 67 20.10 2.03 -5.79
C THR A 67 20.78 3.33 -5.38
N ILE A 68 22.09 3.34 -5.35
CA ILE A 68 22.91 4.48 -4.96
C ILE A 68 23.72 4.90 -6.19
N ASP A 69 23.46 6.12 -6.64
CA ASP A 69 24.23 6.71 -7.74
C ASP A 69 25.57 7.22 -7.18
N THR A 70 26.66 6.75 -7.77
CA THR A 70 28.01 7.14 -7.39
C THR A 70 28.62 8.09 -8.42
N ARG A 71 29.72 8.75 -8.07
CA ARG A 71 30.45 9.60 -9.02
C ARG A 71 30.85 8.80 -10.26
N ASN A 72 31.01 9.49 -11.38
CA ASN A 72 31.35 8.93 -12.69
C ASN A 72 30.27 8.02 -13.30
N ASN A 73 28.99 8.30 -13.02
CA ASN A 73 27.86 7.50 -13.50
C ASN A 73 27.90 6.02 -13.07
N GLY A 74 28.59 5.72 -11.96
CA GLY A 74 28.53 4.41 -11.34
C GLY A 74 27.23 4.23 -10.55
N GLN A 75 26.78 2.98 -10.44
CA GLN A 75 25.65 2.61 -9.59
C GLN A 75 26.03 1.44 -8.70
N GLU A 76 25.67 1.55 -7.44
CA GLU A 76 25.76 0.46 -6.47
C GLU A 76 24.40 0.21 -5.87
N SER A 77 24.14 -0.98 -5.34
CA SER A 77 22.83 -1.30 -4.80
C SER A 77 22.93 -2.13 -3.53
N ILE A 78 21.98 -1.87 -2.61
CA ILE A 78 21.77 -2.67 -1.40
C ILE A 78 20.39 -3.31 -1.53
N THR A 79 20.32 -4.63 -1.43
CA THR A 79 19.07 -5.36 -1.45
C THR A 79 18.43 -5.38 -0.06
N ALA A 80 17.11 -5.55 0.00
CA ALA A 80 16.37 -5.75 1.25
C ALA A 80 17.00 -6.83 2.14
N LYS A 81 17.44 -7.93 1.55
CA LYS A 81 18.08 -9.04 2.26
C LYS A 81 19.40 -8.63 2.92
N GLN A 82 20.23 -7.84 2.24
CA GLN A 82 21.49 -7.33 2.78
C GLN A 82 21.26 -6.37 3.94
N ALA A 83 20.26 -5.49 3.83
CA ALA A 83 19.87 -4.58 4.90
C ALA A 83 19.04 -5.24 6.03
N GLY A 84 18.69 -6.53 5.88
CA GLY A 84 17.78 -7.20 6.82
C GLY A 84 16.39 -6.57 6.89
N LEU A 85 15.95 -5.95 5.77
CA LEU A 85 14.65 -5.32 5.67
C LEU A 85 13.56 -6.39 5.64
N SER A 86 12.56 -6.25 6.50
CA SER A 86 11.44 -7.19 6.60
C SER A 86 10.14 -6.46 6.89
N TYR A 87 9.05 -7.03 6.41
CA TYR A 87 7.71 -6.65 6.85
C TYR A 87 7.31 -7.53 8.03
N ASP A 88 6.84 -6.89 9.11
CA ASP A 88 6.34 -7.57 10.30
C ASP A 88 4.93 -7.09 10.59
N SER A 89 3.95 -8.00 10.53
CA SER A 89 2.54 -7.65 10.74
C SER A 89 2.33 -7.24 12.21
N ASP A 90 2.00 -5.98 12.41
CA ASP A 90 1.66 -5.39 13.72
C ASP A 90 0.15 -5.16 13.89
N GLY A 91 -0.67 -5.69 12.95
CA GLY A 91 -2.10 -5.49 12.91
C GLY A 91 -2.54 -4.11 12.42
N SER A 92 -1.62 -3.28 11.92
CA SER A 92 -1.95 -1.96 11.38
C SER A 92 -2.83 -2.07 10.13
N VAL A 93 -2.58 -3.03 9.25
CA VAL A 93 -3.38 -3.28 8.04
C VAL A 93 -4.81 -3.69 8.41
N ASP A 94 -5.00 -4.54 9.43
CA ASP A 94 -6.33 -4.92 9.93
C ASP A 94 -7.09 -3.69 10.47
N LYS A 95 -6.42 -2.82 11.22
CA LYS A 95 -7.01 -1.57 11.71
C LYS A 95 -7.47 -0.66 10.57
N LEU A 96 -6.75 -0.61 9.45
CA LEU A 96 -7.16 0.19 8.28
C LEU A 96 -8.49 -0.29 7.71
N ILE A 97 -8.66 -1.61 7.51
CA ILE A 97 -9.91 -2.20 7.02
C ILE A 97 -11.07 -1.95 8.00
N ARG A 98 -10.83 -2.10 9.30
CA ARG A 98 -11.87 -1.87 10.33
C ARG A 98 -12.31 -0.41 10.41
N ASN A 99 -11.41 0.52 10.14
CA ASN A 99 -11.68 1.96 10.22
C ASN A 99 -12.22 2.55 8.91
N GLN A 100 -12.24 1.78 7.80
CA GLN A 100 -12.82 2.27 6.55
C GLN A 100 -14.35 2.36 6.63
N ASP A 101 -14.92 3.37 5.98
CA ASP A 101 -16.38 3.52 5.90
C ASP A 101 -16.94 2.64 4.77
N ARG A 102 -17.29 1.41 5.12
CA ARG A 102 -17.88 0.43 4.20
C ARG A 102 -19.27 0.81 3.69
N PHE A 103 -19.98 1.70 4.37
CA PHE A 103 -21.33 2.11 3.96
C PHE A 103 -21.29 3.04 2.75
N THR A 104 -20.18 3.72 2.54
CA THR A 104 -19.97 4.61 1.38
C THR A 104 -19.13 3.95 0.27
N TRP A 105 -19.10 2.61 0.22
CA TRP A 105 -18.28 1.85 -0.73
C TRP A 105 -18.50 2.27 -2.20
N PHE A 106 -19.73 2.62 -2.57
CA PHE A 106 -20.07 3.06 -3.92
C PHE A 106 -19.47 4.42 -4.30
N LEU A 107 -19.09 5.26 -3.34
CA LEU A 107 -18.39 6.52 -3.58
C LEU A 107 -16.88 6.31 -3.71
N ALA A 108 -16.37 5.18 -3.24
CA ALA A 108 -14.95 4.88 -3.22
C ALA A 108 -14.33 4.69 -4.62
N PHE A 109 -15.13 4.37 -5.64
CA PHE A 109 -14.65 4.19 -7.02
C PHE A 109 -13.96 5.42 -7.61
N ASN A 110 -14.30 6.61 -7.13
CA ASN A 110 -13.72 7.88 -7.60
C ASN A 110 -12.75 8.50 -6.58
N GLN A 111 -12.34 7.74 -5.56
CA GLN A 111 -11.45 8.23 -4.51
C GLN A 111 -10.16 7.43 -4.49
N HIS A 112 -9.04 8.12 -4.26
CA HIS A 112 -7.76 7.51 -3.96
C HIS A 112 -7.46 7.71 -2.47
N ARG A 113 -7.21 6.64 -1.76
CA ARG A 113 -6.88 6.63 -0.33
C ARG A 113 -5.49 6.07 -0.16
N ASN A 114 -4.58 6.90 0.32
CA ASN A 114 -3.22 6.49 0.62
C ASN A 114 -3.08 6.30 2.13
N TYR A 115 -2.66 5.12 2.52
CA TYR A 115 -2.35 4.76 3.89
C TYR A 115 -0.85 4.49 4.03
N GLU A 116 -0.26 4.99 5.09
CA GLU A 116 1.14 4.72 5.43
C GLU A 116 1.21 3.87 6.69
N VAL A 117 1.93 2.76 6.61
CA VAL A 117 2.11 1.79 7.69
C VAL A 117 3.60 1.61 7.92
N SER A 118 4.22 2.61 8.56
CA SER A 118 5.68 2.65 8.78
C SER A 118 6.14 1.69 9.88
N SER A 119 5.30 1.44 10.88
CA SER A 119 5.63 0.57 12.03
C SER A 119 5.82 -0.89 11.68
N SER A 120 5.27 -1.33 10.55
CA SER A 120 5.37 -2.72 10.08
C SER A 120 6.64 -3.01 9.27
N ILE A 121 7.47 -2.01 8.97
CA ILE A 121 8.73 -2.19 8.25
C ILE A 121 9.88 -2.14 9.26
N LYS A 122 10.62 -3.23 9.36
CA LYS A 122 11.80 -3.35 10.23
C LYS A 122 13.05 -3.57 9.39
N TYR A 123 14.17 -3.11 9.89
CA TYR A 123 15.49 -3.36 9.32
C TYR A 123 16.46 -3.80 10.42
N ASP A 124 17.51 -4.50 10.04
CA ASP A 124 18.57 -4.94 10.94
C ASP A 124 19.73 -3.93 10.84
N GLU A 125 19.96 -3.19 11.90
CA GLU A 125 20.96 -2.12 11.95
C GLU A 125 22.36 -2.66 11.66
N GLN A 126 22.73 -3.81 12.25
CA GLN A 126 24.05 -4.43 12.04
C GLN A 126 24.24 -4.88 10.58
N LYS A 127 23.23 -5.52 10.00
CA LYS A 127 23.28 -5.91 8.58
C LYS A 127 23.33 -4.71 7.66
N THR A 128 22.60 -3.67 7.98
CA THR A 128 22.59 -2.42 7.22
C THR A 128 23.97 -1.76 7.25
N GLU A 129 24.61 -1.68 8.42
CA GLU A 129 25.98 -1.14 8.55
C GLU A 129 26.99 -1.96 7.75
N VAL A 130 26.91 -3.29 7.83
CA VAL A 130 27.77 -4.17 7.02
C VAL A 130 27.55 -3.93 5.53
N ALA A 131 26.30 -3.91 5.08
CA ALA A 131 25.96 -3.68 3.68
C ALA A 131 26.45 -2.32 3.17
N ILE A 132 26.39 -1.27 4.00
CA ILE A 132 26.95 0.05 3.65
C ILE A 132 28.47 0.00 3.57
N SER A 133 29.14 -0.66 4.52
CA SER A 133 30.60 -0.75 4.54
C SER A 133 31.19 -1.54 3.35
N GLU A 134 30.40 -2.45 2.78
CA GLU A 134 30.78 -3.24 1.60
C GLU A 134 30.66 -2.46 0.28
N LEU A 135 29.98 -1.30 0.28
CA LEU A 135 29.89 -0.46 -0.90
C LEU A 135 31.28 0.05 -1.29
N LYS A 136 31.61 -0.09 -2.57
CA LYS A 136 32.91 0.35 -3.10
C LYS A 136 33.14 1.85 -2.91
N CYS A 137 32.06 2.64 -3.00
CA CYS A 137 32.13 4.07 -2.78
C CYS A 137 32.49 4.45 -1.34
N MET A 138 32.24 3.59 -0.37
CA MET A 138 32.58 3.79 1.05
C MET A 138 33.95 3.24 1.43
N GLN A 139 34.61 2.46 0.57
CA GLN A 139 35.94 1.97 0.81
C GLN A 139 36.99 3.08 0.74
N GLN A 140 37.94 3.06 1.67
CA GLN A 140 38.88 4.15 1.92
C GLN A 140 39.73 4.56 0.71
N GLU A 141 39.96 3.61 -0.23
CA GLU A 141 40.68 3.87 -1.50
C GLU A 141 39.83 4.68 -2.50
N ASN A 142 38.52 4.71 -2.35
CA ASN A 142 37.58 5.36 -3.23
C ASN A 142 36.77 6.48 -2.55
N MET A 143 37.27 7.05 -1.47
CA MET A 143 36.59 8.13 -0.70
C MET A 143 36.33 9.42 -1.51
N THR A 144 35.75 9.26 -2.67
CA THR A 144 35.19 10.34 -3.48
C THR A 144 33.66 10.39 -3.42
N CYS A 145 33.05 9.60 -2.56
CA CYS A 145 31.63 9.71 -2.23
C CYS A 145 31.42 10.93 -1.34
N LEU A 146 31.27 12.09 -1.93
CA LEU A 146 30.66 13.19 -1.23
C LEU A 146 29.19 12.84 -1.05
N LEU A 147 28.75 12.72 0.22
CA LEU A 147 27.37 12.91 0.58
C LEU A 147 26.93 14.25 -0.02
N TYR A 148 26.23 14.18 -1.12
CA TYR A 148 25.56 15.34 -1.67
C TYR A 148 24.33 15.59 -0.80
N THR A 149 24.55 16.27 0.33
CA THR A 149 23.46 16.95 0.98
C THR A 149 23.01 18.02 -0.01
N SER A 150 21.82 17.83 -0.58
CA SER A 150 21.16 18.86 -1.39
C SER A 150 21.31 20.20 -0.68
N PRO A 151 21.85 21.23 -1.30
CA PRO A 151 21.89 22.54 -0.68
C PRO A 151 20.45 22.94 -0.40
N SER A 152 20.16 23.20 0.87
CA SER A 152 18.94 23.87 1.27
C SER A 152 18.79 25.13 0.42
N PRO A 153 17.66 25.35 -0.25
CA PRO A 153 17.42 26.62 -0.91
C PRO A 153 17.39 27.69 0.19
N ARG A 154 18.44 28.44 0.29
CA ARG A 154 18.47 29.70 1.03
C ARG A 154 18.31 30.81 0.01
N ASP A 155 17.27 31.59 0.24
CA ASP A 155 16.83 32.88 -0.36
C ASP A 155 15.98 32.76 -1.59
#